data_ab0ffa213ade939a48ffcc6d7b4d6d83
#
_entry.id   ab0ffa213ade939a48ffcc6d7b4d6d83
#
_cell.length_a   1.000
_cell.length_b   1.000
_cell.length_c   1.000
_cell.angle_alpha   90.00
_cell.angle_beta   90.00
_cell.angle_gamma   90.00
#
_symmetry.space_group_name_H-M   'P 1'
#
loop_
_entity.id
_entity.type
_entity.pdbx_description
1 polymer ?
#
loop_
_entity_poly.entity_id
_entity_poly.type
_entity_poly.pdbx_seq_one_letter_code
_entity_poly.pdbx_strand_id
1 'polypeptide(L)'
;KSLRPNILFRNKNLYKFQRKKFKNLKTNGSKMEKFIGKEILKNLPTTFLENYNLTEDLVKKIPFPKKPKKIFTCLGILRSTLMDRYIAINVENGTTLILAQHGGNYFQHKSHFNSLLEVKIADKYLSWGNIKNKKIVPFGVIKNLKKNQKIGNKIIVEVRMRKGYNREIKIDSGFLESQKYLKDLCNFFSLIKDDKLIKNLFIKLHSVKSFWHEKDQFLYSNSNLRFLDESKKMVEEMQTAKVIIQTFCSTGHLETLAVNKPTLMYLTHDLRLLENKSRKYFLKFKQLGIVHTNPKSLYKKLIQINKNGELENWWYQKKIQNLIKKYRNDYCIFNKNKFSDLSKIINNG
;
A
#
# COMPACT_ATOMS: atom_id res chain seq x y z
N LYS A 1 21.49 -7.67 -2.65
CA LYS A 1 21.62 -9.06 -2.12
C LYS A 1 20.65 -9.21 -0.96
N SER A 2 19.74 -10.18 -1.05
CA SER A 2 18.77 -10.49 -0.01
C SER A 2 19.51 -11.06 1.19
N LEU A 3 19.51 -10.35 2.32
CA LEU A 3 19.94 -10.89 3.61
C LEU A 3 18.83 -11.83 4.15
N ARG A 4 18.65 -12.96 3.51
CA ARG A 4 17.93 -14.09 4.09
C ARG A 4 18.97 -15.11 4.55
N PRO A 5 19.37 -15.12 5.79
CA PRO A 5 20.09 -16.28 6.30
C PRO A 5 19.09 -17.45 6.29
N ASN A 6 19.39 -18.48 5.51
CA ASN A 6 18.71 -19.78 5.63
C ASN A 6 19.11 -20.41 6.96
N ILE A 7 18.65 -19.86 8.06
CA ILE A 7 18.88 -20.41 9.39
C ILE A 7 17.73 -21.38 9.67
N LEU A 8 17.91 -22.62 9.24
CA LEU A 8 17.04 -23.73 9.58
C LEU A 8 17.32 -24.14 11.03
N PHE A 9 16.53 -23.59 11.95
CA PHE A 9 16.57 -24.04 13.36
C PHE A 9 15.79 -25.35 13.50
N ARG A 10 16.49 -26.47 13.62
CA ARG A 10 15.91 -27.81 13.69
C ARG A 10 15.97 -28.47 15.07
N ASN A 11 16.12 -27.75 16.15
CA ASN A 11 16.13 -28.43 17.46
C ASN A 11 14.79 -28.27 18.20
N LYS A 12 13.83 -29.13 17.85
CA LYS A 12 12.46 -29.13 18.43
C LYS A 12 12.47 -29.37 19.96
N ASN A 13 13.47 -30.04 20.51
CA ASN A 13 13.52 -30.37 21.95
C ASN A 13 13.95 -29.17 22.81
N LEU A 14 14.84 -28.32 22.32
CA LEU A 14 15.27 -27.11 23.02
C LEU A 14 14.09 -26.15 23.22
N TYR A 15 13.20 -26.04 22.22
CA TYR A 15 12.01 -25.20 22.27
C TYR A 15 11.04 -25.58 23.38
N LYS A 16 10.79 -26.88 23.56
CA LYS A 16 9.85 -27.38 24.56
C LYS A 16 10.35 -27.08 26.00
N PHE A 17 11.65 -27.17 26.22
CA PHE A 17 12.25 -26.96 27.55
C PHE A 17 12.19 -25.50 27.97
N GLN A 18 12.59 -24.58 27.13
CA GLN A 18 12.59 -23.15 27.44
C GLN A 18 11.17 -22.60 27.65
N ARG A 19 10.19 -23.01 26.84
CA ARG A 19 8.78 -22.60 26.99
C ARG A 19 8.13 -23.15 28.26
N LYS A 20 8.58 -24.32 28.75
CA LYS A 20 8.12 -24.86 30.02
C LYS A 20 8.49 -24.00 31.23
N LYS A 21 9.65 -23.32 31.21
CA LYS A 21 10.07 -22.41 32.29
C LYS A 21 9.11 -21.23 32.48
N PHE A 22 8.43 -20.80 31.44
CA PHE A 22 7.49 -19.68 31.46
C PHE A 22 6.02 -20.09 31.67
N LYS A 23 5.74 -21.41 31.84
CA LYS A 23 4.36 -21.90 32.05
C LYS A 23 3.65 -21.33 33.30
N ASN A 24 4.42 -20.79 34.23
CA ASN A 24 3.91 -20.29 35.51
C ASN A 24 3.75 -18.76 35.54
N LEU A 25 3.67 -18.07 34.38
CA LEU A 25 3.23 -16.68 34.38
C LEU A 25 1.78 -16.60 34.84
N LYS A 26 1.60 -16.39 36.16
CA LYS A 26 0.30 -16.14 36.76
C LYS A 26 -0.16 -14.76 36.34
N THR A 27 -1.14 -14.69 35.44
CA THR A 27 -1.85 -13.45 35.16
C THR A 27 -3.02 -13.34 36.09
N ASN A 28 -3.04 -12.32 36.96
CA ASN A 28 -4.15 -12.05 37.90
C ASN A 28 -5.30 -11.29 37.25
N GLY A 29 -5.48 -11.42 35.93
CA GLY A 29 -6.45 -10.67 35.16
C GLY A 29 -7.78 -11.40 34.89
N SER A 30 -8.58 -10.81 34.02
CA SER A 30 -9.83 -11.35 33.49
C SER A 30 -9.64 -12.73 32.85
N LYS A 31 -10.74 -13.44 32.57
CA LYS A 31 -10.68 -14.74 31.83
C LYS A 31 -9.94 -14.62 30.51
N MET A 32 -10.09 -13.50 29.81
CA MET A 32 -9.42 -13.22 28.53
C MET A 32 -7.89 -13.02 28.72
N GLU A 33 -7.48 -12.25 29.71
CA GLU A 33 -6.06 -12.02 30.01
C GLU A 33 -5.36 -13.32 30.44
N LYS A 34 -6.04 -14.17 31.25
CA LYS A 34 -5.54 -15.50 31.58
C LYS A 34 -5.40 -16.42 30.36
N PHE A 35 -6.37 -16.36 29.44
CA PHE A 35 -6.31 -17.12 28.18
C PHE A 35 -5.15 -16.61 27.31
N ILE A 36 -5.03 -15.29 27.09
CA ILE A 36 -3.95 -14.69 26.32
C ILE A 36 -2.59 -15.04 26.93
N GLY A 37 -2.42 -14.90 28.25
CA GLY A 37 -1.18 -15.23 28.95
C GLY A 37 -0.76 -16.69 28.76
N LYS A 38 -1.72 -17.61 28.71
CA LYS A 38 -1.47 -19.03 28.43
C LYS A 38 -1.08 -19.31 26.98
N GLU A 39 -1.73 -18.63 26.04
CA GLU A 39 -1.53 -18.87 24.61
C GLU A 39 -0.35 -18.08 24.02
N ILE A 40 0.01 -16.92 24.60
CA ILE A 40 1.10 -16.09 24.08
C ILE A 40 2.42 -16.83 24.03
N LEU A 41 2.71 -17.63 25.06
CA LEU A 41 3.93 -18.42 25.12
C LEU A 41 4.01 -19.52 24.05
N LYS A 42 2.86 -20.06 23.64
CA LYS A 42 2.81 -21.07 22.57
C LYS A 42 3.02 -20.43 21.19
N ASN A 43 2.58 -19.18 21.02
CA ASN A 43 2.53 -18.49 19.75
C ASN A 43 3.63 -17.43 19.59
N LEU A 44 4.41 -17.15 20.64
CA LEU A 44 5.52 -16.21 20.56
C LEU A 44 6.57 -16.70 19.55
N PRO A 45 6.98 -15.89 18.57
CA PRO A 45 8.04 -16.27 17.63
C PRO A 45 9.33 -16.65 18.38
N THR A 46 10.03 -17.66 17.89
CA THR A 46 11.25 -18.17 18.53
C THR A 46 12.36 -17.14 18.66
N THR A 47 12.37 -16.12 17.78
CA THR A 47 13.30 -14.99 17.81
C THR A 47 13.20 -14.13 19.08
N PHE A 48 12.04 -14.17 19.76
CA PHE A 48 11.84 -13.43 21.01
C PHE A 48 12.11 -14.26 22.27
N LEU A 49 12.40 -15.55 22.13
CA LEU A 49 12.59 -16.43 23.26
C LEU A 49 13.82 -17.33 23.04
N GLU A 50 13.66 -18.45 22.34
CA GLU A 50 14.73 -19.47 22.21
C GLU A 50 15.94 -18.97 21.41
N ASN A 51 15.69 -18.14 20.40
CA ASN A 51 16.71 -17.66 19.49
C ASN A 51 17.09 -16.18 19.76
N TYR A 52 16.76 -15.68 20.94
CA TYR A 52 17.05 -14.28 21.29
C TYR A 52 18.55 -13.97 21.18
N ASN A 53 19.39 -14.71 21.87
CA ASN A 53 20.85 -14.53 21.86
C ASN A 53 21.45 -14.69 20.47
N LEU A 54 20.97 -15.67 19.70
CA LEU A 54 21.40 -15.85 18.33
C LEU A 54 21.01 -14.67 17.43
N THR A 55 19.82 -14.10 17.64
CA THR A 55 19.39 -12.88 16.94
C THR A 55 20.33 -11.73 17.25
N GLU A 56 20.74 -11.54 18.51
CA GLU A 56 21.73 -10.56 18.94
C GLU A 56 23.07 -10.73 18.22
N ASP A 57 23.58 -11.95 18.16
CA ASP A 57 24.86 -12.25 17.51
C ASP A 57 24.80 -12.06 15.99
N LEU A 58 23.69 -12.37 15.38
CA LEU A 58 23.47 -12.11 13.96
C LEU A 58 23.37 -10.61 13.66
N VAL A 59 22.73 -9.83 14.52
CA VAL A 59 22.63 -8.36 14.37
C VAL A 59 24.04 -7.73 14.40
N LYS A 60 24.95 -8.21 15.26
CA LYS A 60 26.36 -7.73 15.29
C LYS A 60 27.11 -7.98 13.98
N LYS A 61 26.69 -9.00 13.19
CA LYS A 61 27.31 -9.40 11.90
C LYS A 61 26.67 -8.74 10.68
N ILE A 62 25.58 -7.96 10.86
CA ILE A 62 24.96 -7.24 9.75
C ILE A 62 25.96 -6.19 9.22
N PRO A 63 26.10 -6.01 7.88
CA PRO A 63 27.02 -5.04 7.27
C PRO A 63 26.44 -3.61 7.30
N PHE A 64 25.96 -3.18 8.45
CA PHE A 64 25.48 -1.83 8.69
C PHE A 64 26.38 -1.10 9.71
N PRO A 65 26.36 0.24 9.73
CA PRO A 65 27.07 1.01 10.74
C PRO A 65 26.70 0.55 12.15
N LYS A 66 27.70 0.33 13.03
CA LYS A 66 27.44 -0.15 14.40
C LYS A 66 26.78 0.92 15.30
N LYS A 67 27.06 2.20 15.05
CA LYS A 67 26.54 3.35 15.81
C LYS A 67 26.13 4.46 14.83
N PRO A 68 25.09 4.30 14.03
CA PRO A 68 24.65 5.35 13.13
C PRO A 68 24.07 6.52 13.94
N LYS A 69 24.35 7.75 13.56
CA LYS A 69 23.69 8.91 14.17
C LYS A 69 22.20 8.95 13.83
N LYS A 70 21.83 8.49 12.62
CA LYS A 70 20.46 8.46 12.13
C LYS A 70 20.19 7.20 11.34
N ILE A 71 18.98 6.68 11.43
CA ILE A 71 18.46 5.61 10.58
C ILE A 71 17.23 6.15 9.83
N PHE A 72 17.29 6.09 8.49
CA PHE A 72 16.16 6.40 7.64
C PHE A 72 15.66 5.14 6.94
N THR A 73 14.35 4.86 7.02
CA THR A 73 13.73 3.76 6.27
C THR A 73 12.25 3.99 6.02
N CYS A 74 11.73 3.44 4.93
CA CYS A 74 10.29 3.38 4.64
C CYS A 74 9.73 1.95 4.59
N LEU A 75 10.58 0.92 4.67
CA LEU A 75 10.18 -0.50 4.64
C LEU A 75 10.97 -1.38 5.61
N GLY A 76 11.84 -0.80 6.43
CA GLY A 76 12.72 -1.54 7.33
C GLY A 76 12.03 -2.13 8.55
N ILE A 77 10.89 -1.57 8.95
CA ILE A 77 10.14 -1.99 10.14
C ILE A 77 9.13 -3.09 9.77
N LEU A 78 9.01 -4.10 10.62
CA LEU A 78 8.08 -5.24 10.48
C LEU A 78 8.31 -6.11 9.23
N ARG A 79 9.49 -6.05 8.64
CA ARG A 79 9.87 -6.84 7.47
C ARG A 79 10.91 -7.90 7.77
N SER A 80 11.75 -7.66 8.74
CA SER A 80 12.83 -8.55 9.15
C SER A 80 13.12 -8.37 10.63
N THR A 81 13.04 -9.45 11.41
CA THR A 81 13.36 -9.42 12.85
C THR A 81 14.78 -8.91 13.11
N LEU A 82 15.74 -9.23 12.23
CA LEU A 82 17.11 -8.73 12.37
C LEU A 82 17.18 -7.22 12.20
N MET A 83 16.43 -6.66 11.22
CA MET A 83 16.39 -5.22 11.01
C MET A 83 15.66 -4.50 12.15
N ASP A 84 14.54 -5.07 12.60
CA ASP A 84 13.79 -4.52 13.74
C ASP A 84 14.67 -4.49 14.98
N ARG A 85 15.43 -5.55 15.24
CA ARG A 85 16.37 -5.61 16.39
C ARG A 85 17.53 -4.65 16.24
N TYR A 86 18.13 -4.55 15.04
CA TYR A 86 19.18 -3.56 14.76
C TYR A 86 18.70 -2.13 15.03
N ILE A 87 17.51 -1.78 14.56
CA ILE A 87 16.92 -0.47 14.79
C ILE A 87 16.69 -0.23 16.27
N ALA A 88 16.08 -1.19 16.99
CA ALA A 88 15.80 -1.07 18.41
C ALA A 88 17.07 -0.82 19.24
N ILE A 89 18.13 -1.61 19.05
CA ILE A 89 19.40 -1.45 19.75
C ILE A 89 20.00 -0.06 19.51
N ASN A 90 20.00 0.41 18.27
CA ASN A 90 20.59 1.70 17.95
C ASN A 90 19.74 2.87 18.48
N VAL A 91 18.42 2.79 18.42
CA VAL A 91 17.52 3.81 18.99
C VAL A 91 17.67 3.92 20.50
N GLU A 92 17.75 2.80 21.23
CA GLU A 92 18.05 2.78 22.66
C GLU A 92 19.40 3.43 22.99
N ASN A 93 20.36 3.39 22.06
CA ASN A 93 21.67 4.04 22.17
C ASN A 93 21.71 5.47 21.59
N GLY A 94 20.56 6.11 21.38
CA GLY A 94 20.46 7.52 20.99
C GLY A 94 20.46 7.79 19.48
N THR A 95 20.34 6.78 18.63
CA THR A 95 20.18 6.97 17.18
C THR A 95 18.81 7.56 16.86
N THR A 96 18.75 8.63 16.09
CA THR A 96 17.48 9.21 15.62
C THR A 96 16.84 8.32 14.55
N LEU A 97 15.59 7.93 14.76
CA LEU A 97 14.82 7.12 13.82
C LEU A 97 13.88 7.98 12.96
N ILE A 98 14.16 8.02 11.67
CA ILE A 98 13.32 8.71 10.67
C ILE A 98 12.61 7.65 9.85
N LEU A 99 11.29 7.58 9.95
CA LEU A 99 10.47 6.68 9.15
C LEU A 99 9.72 7.46 8.08
N ALA A 100 9.34 6.77 7.00
CA ALA A 100 8.58 7.40 5.94
C ALA A 100 7.49 6.49 5.39
N GLN A 101 6.37 7.10 5.02
CA GLN A 101 5.28 6.42 4.34
C GLN A 101 5.77 5.81 3.02
N HIS A 102 5.52 4.50 2.83
CA HIS A 102 5.97 3.79 1.62
C HIS A 102 4.88 3.58 0.57
N GLY A 103 3.61 3.79 0.93
CA GLY A 103 2.50 3.47 0.02
C GLY A 103 1.16 4.05 0.43
N GLY A 104 0.09 3.51 -0.13
CA GLY A 104 -1.29 3.88 0.16
C GLY A 104 -1.81 3.32 1.47
N ASN A 105 -3.06 3.66 1.77
CA ASN A 105 -3.83 3.30 2.97
C ASN A 105 -3.42 4.03 4.26
N TYR A 106 -2.21 4.55 4.36
CA TYR A 106 -1.75 5.33 5.51
C TYR A 106 -2.68 6.54 5.75
N PHE A 107 -3.17 6.68 6.98
CA PHE A 107 -4.06 7.76 7.41
C PHE A 107 -5.40 7.86 6.64
N GLN A 108 -5.68 6.90 5.76
CA GLN A 108 -6.91 6.82 4.99
C GLN A 108 -7.85 5.73 5.50
N HIS A 109 -7.32 4.64 6.04
CA HIS A 109 -8.05 3.51 6.57
C HIS A 109 -8.03 3.49 8.09
N LYS A 110 -9.18 3.22 8.73
CA LYS A 110 -9.35 3.20 10.19
C LYS A 110 -8.42 2.23 10.90
N SER A 111 -8.10 1.13 10.26
CA SER A 111 -7.33 0.03 10.87
C SER A 111 -5.98 -0.19 10.19
N HIS A 112 -5.34 0.89 9.72
CA HIS A 112 -4.00 0.79 9.16
C HIS A 112 -2.95 0.78 10.28
N PHE A 113 -2.72 -0.41 10.86
CA PHE A 113 -1.82 -0.62 12.00
C PHE A 113 -0.41 -0.06 11.79
N ASN A 114 0.17 -0.25 10.59
CA ASN A 114 1.53 0.22 10.32
C ASN A 114 1.68 1.73 10.51
N SER A 115 0.71 2.55 10.05
CA SER A 115 0.79 4.00 10.22
C SER A 115 0.79 4.42 11.68
N LEU A 116 0.00 3.73 12.52
CA LEU A 116 -0.07 4.01 13.95
C LEU A 116 1.24 3.63 14.64
N LEU A 117 1.76 2.44 14.37
CA LEU A 117 3.00 1.95 14.96
C LEU A 117 4.21 2.78 14.50
N GLU A 118 4.36 3.00 13.19
CA GLU A 118 5.49 3.72 12.63
C GLU A 118 5.58 5.15 13.18
N VAL A 119 4.46 5.87 13.27
CA VAL A 119 4.44 7.22 13.88
C VAL A 119 4.75 7.17 15.38
N LYS A 120 4.29 6.13 16.09
CA LYS A 120 4.54 5.99 17.53
C LYS A 120 6.03 5.84 17.84
N ILE A 121 6.73 4.99 17.08
CA ILE A 121 8.13 4.64 17.34
C ILE A 121 9.15 5.59 16.69
N ALA A 122 8.76 6.31 15.62
CA ALA A 122 9.65 7.28 14.97
C ALA A 122 9.91 8.53 15.82
N ASP A 123 11.10 9.11 15.70
CA ASP A 123 11.38 10.48 16.15
C ASP A 123 10.79 11.49 15.15
N LYS A 124 10.97 11.22 13.85
CA LYS A 124 10.35 11.97 12.75
C LYS A 124 9.71 10.99 11.75
N TYR A 125 8.53 11.35 11.27
CA TYR A 125 7.81 10.56 10.28
C TYR A 125 7.48 11.39 9.03
N LEU A 126 7.96 10.95 7.87
CA LEU A 126 7.73 11.63 6.60
C LEU A 126 6.46 11.10 5.94
N SER A 127 5.40 11.90 5.93
CA SER A 127 4.12 11.53 5.32
C SER A 127 4.01 12.02 3.88
N TRP A 128 3.13 11.37 3.09
CA TRP A 128 2.82 11.83 1.74
C TRP A 128 1.86 13.03 1.71
N GLY A 129 1.18 13.30 2.80
CA GLY A 129 0.23 14.39 2.92
C GLY A 129 0.36 15.16 4.22
N ASN A 130 -0.44 16.21 4.36
CA ASN A 130 -0.45 17.06 5.54
C ASN A 130 -1.31 16.44 6.64
N ILE A 131 -0.68 15.67 7.52
CA ILE A 131 -1.30 14.99 8.65
C ILE A 131 -0.96 15.75 9.93
N LYS A 132 -1.97 16.11 10.72
CA LYS A 132 -1.79 16.85 11.98
C LYS A 132 -1.20 15.93 13.07
N ASN A 133 0.09 15.97 13.27
CA ASN A 133 0.80 15.32 14.38
C ASN A 133 2.20 15.96 14.51
N LYS A 134 2.67 16.20 15.73
CA LYS A 134 3.96 16.86 16.00
C LYS A 134 5.19 16.13 15.47
N LYS A 135 5.12 14.81 15.32
CA LYS A 135 6.22 13.99 14.76
C LYS A 135 6.16 13.89 13.22
N ILE A 136 5.04 14.28 12.61
CA ILE A 136 4.83 14.09 11.17
C ILE A 136 5.27 15.34 10.41
N VAL A 137 6.15 15.10 9.44
CA VAL A 137 6.63 16.11 8.49
C VAL A 137 5.97 15.83 7.15
N PRO A 138 5.15 16.74 6.59
CA PRO A 138 4.59 16.61 5.25
C PRO A 138 5.72 16.64 4.22
N PHE A 139 5.98 15.52 3.58
CA PHE A 139 7.11 15.37 2.66
C PHE A 139 6.66 15.17 1.21
N GLY A 140 5.56 14.46 1.01
CA GLY A 140 5.05 14.12 -0.31
C GLY A 140 5.46 12.73 -0.78
N VAL A 141 4.99 12.37 -1.97
CA VAL A 141 5.20 11.04 -2.55
C VAL A 141 6.68 10.82 -2.86
N ILE A 142 7.30 9.83 -2.20
CA ILE A 142 8.74 9.52 -2.34
C ILE A 142 9.08 8.97 -3.73
N LYS A 143 8.13 8.32 -4.42
CA LYS A 143 8.38 7.72 -5.73
C LYS A 143 8.74 8.75 -6.80
N ASN A 144 9.53 8.33 -7.79
CA ASN A 144 9.95 9.21 -8.87
C ASN A 144 8.81 9.40 -9.90
N LEU A 145 7.89 10.30 -9.58
CA LEU A 145 6.77 10.68 -10.45
C LEU A 145 7.17 11.87 -11.34
N LYS A 146 6.70 11.89 -12.59
CA LYS A 146 6.84 13.03 -13.50
C LYS A 146 5.51 13.77 -13.60
N LYS A 147 5.50 15.10 -13.39
CA LYS A 147 4.29 15.91 -13.39
C LYS A 147 3.77 16.19 -14.82
N ASN A 148 4.65 16.51 -15.73
CA ASN A 148 4.29 16.88 -17.11
C ASN A 148 4.19 15.63 -17.96
N GLN A 149 3.03 14.99 -17.93
CA GLN A 149 2.77 13.76 -18.68
C GLN A 149 1.93 14.10 -19.91
N LYS A 150 2.41 13.70 -21.07
CA LYS A 150 1.61 13.77 -22.30
C LYS A 150 0.37 12.88 -22.14
N ILE A 151 -0.80 13.39 -22.54
CA ILE A 151 -2.00 12.56 -22.63
C ILE A 151 -1.85 11.71 -23.88
N GLY A 152 -1.66 10.41 -23.70
CA GLY A 152 -1.66 9.42 -24.79
C GLY A 152 -3.07 8.86 -25.02
N ASN A 153 -3.14 7.74 -25.73
CA ASN A 153 -4.42 7.10 -26.06
C ASN A 153 -4.79 5.90 -25.18
N LYS A 154 -3.84 5.41 -24.37
CA LYS A 154 -4.04 4.20 -23.56
C LYS A 154 -4.97 4.45 -22.36
N ILE A 155 -5.95 3.59 -22.19
CA ILE A 155 -6.76 3.46 -20.99
C ILE A 155 -6.20 2.27 -20.22
N ILE A 156 -5.70 2.49 -19.00
CA ILE A 156 -5.05 1.44 -18.23
C ILE A 156 -5.92 1.07 -17.02
N VAL A 157 -6.27 -0.20 -16.92
CA VAL A 157 -6.96 -0.76 -15.76
C VAL A 157 -5.91 -1.44 -14.88
N GLU A 158 -5.59 -0.83 -13.74
CA GLU A 158 -4.66 -1.43 -12.77
C GLU A 158 -5.42 -2.40 -11.86
N VAL A 159 -5.06 -3.68 -11.97
CA VAL A 159 -5.67 -4.77 -11.20
C VAL A 159 -4.68 -5.31 -10.19
N ARG A 160 -5.13 -5.52 -8.97
CA ARG A 160 -4.33 -6.12 -7.91
C ARG A 160 -5.11 -7.24 -7.24
N MET A 161 -4.83 -8.47 -7.65
CA MET A 161 -5.26 -9.66 -6.91
C MET A 161 -4.26 -9.98 -5.81
N ARG A 162 -4.78 -10.40 -4.66
CA ARG A 162 -3.94 -10.87 -3.55
C ARG A 162 -3.72 -12.37 -3.66
N LYS A 163 -2.60 -12.85 -3.16
CA LYS A 163 -2.37 -14.28 -2.96
C LYS A 163 -3.48 -14.83 -2.06
N GLY A 164 -4.11 -15.96 -2.43
CA GLY A 164 -5.26 -16.55 -1.74
C GLY A 164 -5.00 -16.92 -0.27
N TYR A 165 -3.74 -17.06 0.14
CA TYR A 165 -3.33 -17.28 1.53
C TYR A 165 -2.58 -16.06 2.07
N ASN A 166 -3.32 -15.05 2.48
CA ASN A 166 -2.72 -13.99 3.27
C ASN A 166 -2.86 -14.36 4.76
N ARG A 167 -1.75 -14.76 5.40
CA ARG A 167 -1.66 -14.95 6.85
C ARG A 167 -1.82 -13.64 7.64
N GLU A 168 -1.76 -12.52 6.96
CA GLU A 168 -1.95 -11.22 7.58
C GLU A 168 -3.45 -10.92 7.60
N ILE A 169 -4.00 -10.74 8.78
CA ILE A 169 -5.31 -10.11 9.00
C ILE A 169 -5.19 -8.64 8.58
N LYS A 170 -5.14 -8.42 7.27
CA LYS A 170 -5.28 -7.06 6.73
C LYS A 170 -6.76 -6.88 6.43
N ILE A 171 -7.29 -5.80 6.94
CA ILE A 171 -8.70 -5.37 6.81
C ILE A 171 -9.10 -5.13 5.34
N ASP A 172 -8.17 -5.17 4.44
CA ASP A 172 -8.40 -5.03 3.02
C ASP A 172 -8.75 -6.38 2.39
N SER A 173 -9.96 -6.78 2.35
CA SER A 173 -10.48 -7.92 1.59
C SER A 173 -10.11 -9.32 2.08
N GLY A 174 -11.05 -9.97 2.75
CA GLY A 174 -11.06 -11.42 2.95
C GLY A 174 -11.25 -12.17 1.61
N PHE A 175 -11.20 -13.49 1.66
CA PHE A 175 -11.39 -14.37 0.50
C PHE A 175 -12.68 -14.07 -0.28
N LEU A 176 -13.80 -13.85 0.40
CA LEU A 176 -15.10 -13.54 -0.22
C LEU A 176 -15.08 -12.19 -0.96
N GLU A 177 -14.37 -11.20 -0.44
CA GLU A 177 -14.21 -9.91 -1.11
C GLU A 177 -13.33 -10.03 -2.36
N SER A 178 -12.33 -10.92 -2.35
CA SER A 178 -11.50 -11.19 -3.52
C SER A 178 -12.29 -11.85 -4.63
N GLN A 179 -13.18 -12.80 -4.31
CA GLN A 179 -14.09 -13.41 -5.28
C GLN A 179 -15.07 -12.39 -5.87
N LYS A 180 -15.68 -11.59 -5.00
CA LYS A 180 -16.58 -10.51 -5.44
C LYS A 180 -15.86 -9.52 -6.34
N TYR A 181 -14.67 -9.08 -5.95
CA TYR A 181 -13.84 -8.18 -6.73
C TYR A 181 -13.54 -8.73 -8.12
N LEU A 182 -13.12 -10.00 -8.21
CA LEU A 182 -12.85 -10.66 -9.49
C LEU A 182 -14.11 -10.76 -10.36
N LYS A 183 -15.23 -11.20 -9.80
CA LYS A 183 -16.51 -11.27 -10.47
C LYS A 183 -16.97 -9.89 -10.99
N ASP A 184 -16.82 -8.86 -10.18
CA ASP A 184 -17.20 -7.50 -10.56
C ASP A 184 -16.32 -6.96 -11.70
N LEU A 185 -15.04 -7.30 -11.74
CA LEU A 185 -14.14 -6.98 -12.87
C LEU A 185 -14.51 -7.76 -14.13
N CYS A 186 -14.79 -9.06 -14.02
CA CYS A 186 -15.28 -9.86 -15.15
C CYS A 186 -16.58 -9.26 -15.73
N ASN A 187 -17.51 -8.89 -14.87
CA ASN A 187 -18.75 -8.21 -15.28
C ASN A 187 -18.47 -6.86 -15.96
N PHE A 188 -17.47 -6.11 -15.49
CA PHE A 188 -17.08 -4.86 -16.14
C PHE A 188 -16.49 -5.12 -17.52
N PHE A 189 -15.59 -6.08 -17.67
CA PHE A 189 -14.97 -6.40 -18.96
C PHE A 189 -15.97 -6.97 -19.97
N SER A 190 -16.97 -7.75 -19.55
CA SER A 190 -18.01 -8.27 -20.43
C SER A 190 -18.94 -7.18 -21.01
N LEU A 191 -19.02 -6.02 -20.35
CA LEU A 191 -19.78 -4.88 -20.88
C LEU A 191 -19.07 -4.16 -22.02
N ILE A 192 -17.74 -4.34 -22.18
CA ILE A 192 -16.95 -3.60 -23.17
C ILE A 192 -17.07 -4.29 -24.52
N LYS A 193 -17.99 -3.78 -25.34
CA LYS A 193 -18.26 -4.27 -26.70
C LYS A 193 -17.79 -3.30 -27.80
N ASP A 194 -17.36 -2.09 -27.42
CA ASP A 194 -16.89 -1.06 -28.34
C ASP A 194 -15.44 -1.35 -28.77
N ASP A 195 -15.25 -1.66 -30.05
CA ASP A 195 -13.94 -1.97 -30.64
C ASP A 195 -12.93 -0.83 -30.50
N LYS A 196 -13.36 0.41 -30.58
CA LYS A 196 -12.49 1.58 -30.40
C LYS A 196 -12.01 1.70 -28.96
N LEU A 197 -12.89 1.35 -28.01
CA LEU A 197 -12.54 1.35 -26.60
C LEU A 197 -11.57 0.20 -26.27
N ILE A 198 -11.85 -1.01 -26.76
CA ILE A 198 -11.00 -2.20 -26.54
C ILE A 198 -9.59 -2.00 -27.11
N LYS A 199 -9.45 -1.43 -28.31
CA LYS A 199 -8.16 -1.17 -28.94
C LYS A 199 -7.21 -0.32 -28.06
N ASN A 200 -7.77 0.55 -27.23
CA ASN A 200 -7.01 1.45 -26.37
C ASN A 200 -6.99 1.03 -24.90
N LEU A 201 -7.74 -0.01 -24.50
CA LEU A 201 -7.81 -0.50 -23.14
C LEU A 201 -6.79 -1.58 -22.88
N PHE A 202 -6.01 -1.41 -21.81
CA PHE A 202 -4.97 -2.33 -21.39
C PHE A 202 -5.14 -2.67 -19.91
N ILE A 203 -4.98 -3.93 -19.58
CA ILE A 203 -4.99 -4.39 -18.19
C ILE A 203 -3.56 -4.51 -17.70
N LYS A 204 -3.26 -3.87 -16.58
CA LYS A 204 -2.00 -4.02 -15.86
C LYS A 204 -2.23 -4.90 -14.63
N LEU A 205 -1.77 -6.14 -14.73
CA LEU A 205 -1.74 -7.06 -13.59
C LEU A 205 -0.60 -6.72 -12.66
N HIS A 206 -0.72 -7.15 -11.40
CA HIS A 206 0.35 -7.02 -10.43
C HIS A 206 1.47 -8.02 -10.75
N SER A 207 2.75 -7.59 -10.63
CA SER A 207 3.92 -8.43 -10.92
C SER A 207 4.05 -9.68 -10.03
N VAL A 208 3.41 -9.69 -8.88
CA VAL A 208 3.36 -10.87 -8.01
C VAL A 208 2.17 -11.72 -8.44
N LYS A 209 2.45 -12.88 -9.03
CA LYS A 209 1.41 -13.85 -9.46
C LYS A 209 0.46 -14.18 -8.32
N SER A 210 -0.82 -14.12 -8.59
CA SER A 210 -1.88 -14.59 -7.71
C SER A 210 -2.22 -16.05 -8.06
N PHE A 211 -2.96 -16.74 -7.18
CA PHE A 211 -3.49 -18.09 -7.46
C PHE A 211 -4.89 -18.05 -8.08
N TRP A 212 -5.36 -16.88 -8.49
CA TRP A 212 -6.72 -16.67 -8.95
C TRP A 212 -6.90 -16.87 -10.46
N HIS A 213 -5.81 -17.07 -11.21
CA HIS A 213 -5.86 -17.16 -12.68
C HIS A 213 -6.67 -16.00 -13.31
N GLU A 214 -6.49 -14.80 -12.76
CA GLU A 214 -7.28 -13.61 -13.12
C GLU A 214 -7.20 -13.28 -14.61
N LYS A 215 -6.06 -13.50 -15.25
CA LYS A 215 -5.89 -13.25 -16.68
C LYS A 215 -6.82 -14.11 -17.51
N ASP A 216 -6.90 -15.41 -17.20
CA ASP A 216 -7.72 -16.38 -17.93
C ASP A 216 -9.21 -16.07 -17.73
N GLN A 217 -9.61 -15.72 -16.51
CA GLN A 217 -11.01 -15.35 -16.22
C GLN A 217 -11.42 -14.04 -16.93
N PHE A 218 -10.52 -13.07 -17.05
CA PHE A 218 -10.78 -11.85 -17.81
C PHE A 218 -10.92 -12.14 -19.30
N LEU A 219 -10.04 -12.97 -19.88
CA LEU A 219 -10.13 -13.40 -21.28
C LEU A 219 -11.38 -14.21 -21.56
N TYR A 220 -11.83 -15.03 -20.61
CA TYR A 220 -13.12 -15.71 -20.70
C TYR A 220 -14.30 -14.72 -20.73
N SER A 221 -14.20 -13.63 -19.96
CA SER A 221 -15.23 -12.58 -19.94
C SER A 221 -15.24 -11.73 -21.22
N ASN A 222 -14.08 -11.52 -21.84
CA ASN A 222 -13.89 -10.79 -23.08
C ASN A 222 -12.53 -11.16 -23.72
N SER A 223 -12.55 -11.95 -24.77
CA SER A 223 -11.36 -12.47 -25.45
C SER A 223 -10.49 -11.40 -26.13
N ASN A 224 -11.03 -10.22 -26.39
CA ASN A 224 -10.33 -9.11 -27.04
C ASN A 224 -9.51 -8.24 -26.08
N LEU A 225 -9.48 -8.57 -24.78
CA LEU A 225 -8.73 -7.81 -23.79
C LEU A 225 -7.22 -7.88 -24.01
N ARG A 226 -6.56 -6.78 -23.78
CA ARG A 226 -5.11 -6.61 -23.96
C ARG A 226 -4.43 -6.39 -22.62
N PHE A 227 -3.25 -6.98 -22.43
CA PHE A 227 -2.48 -6.89 -21.18
C PHE A 227 -1.18 -6.16 -21.42
N LEU A 228 -0.80 -5.32 -20.46
CA LEU A 228 0.53 -4.73 -20.43
C LEU A 228 1.53 -5.75 -19.91
N ASP A 229 2.77 -5.58 -20.35
CA ASP A 229 3.91 -6.34 -19.83
C ASP A 229 4.01 -6.18 -18.31
N GLU A 230 4.01 -7.30 -17.59
CA GLU A 230 4.08 -7.32 -16.13
C GLU A 230 5.40 -6.78 -15.58
N SER A 231 6.49 -6.86 -16.35
CA SER A 231 7.82 -6.36 -15.97
C SER A 231 7.91 -4.83 -15.92
N LYS A 232 7.12 -4.13 -16.74
CA LYS A 232 7.12 -2.67 -16.79
C LYS A 232 6.49 -2.07 -15.53
N LYS A 233 7.10 -1.02 -15.02
CA LYS A 233 6.58 -0.32 -13.83
C LYS A 233 5.35 0.52 -14.19
N MET A 234 4.33 0.50 -13.33
CA MET A 234 3.11 1.30 -13.53
C MET A 234 3.41 2.80 -13.68
N VAL A 235 4.43 3.30 -13.00
CA VAL A 235 4.87 4.72 -13.10
C VAL A 235 5.31 5.08 -14.53
N GLU A 236 5.89 4.16 -15.28
CA GLU A 236 6.30 4.37 -16.67
C GLU A 236 5.09 4.37 -17.61
N GLU A 237 4.21 3.38 -17.46
CA GLU A 237 2.98 3.29 -18.25
C GLU A 237 2.03 4.48 -18.00
N MET A 238 1.99 4.97 -16.76
CA MET A 238 1.20 6.14 -16.37
C MET A 238 1.55 7.39 -17.17
N GLN A 239 2.81 7.53 -17.64
CA GLN A 239 3.25 8.74 -18.37
C GLN A 239 2.51 8.91 -19.69
N THR A 240 2.21 7.83 -20.39
CA THR A 240 1.57 7.84 -21.73
C THR A 240 0.08 7.48 -21.69
N ALA A 241 -0.48 7.18 -20.54
CA ALA A 241 -1.88 6.84 -20.42
C ALA A 241 -2.79 8.05 -20.68
N LYS A 242 -3.95 7.84 -21.29
CA LYS A 242 -5.06 8.79 -21.40
C LYS A 242 -5.74 8.92 -20.03
N VAL A 243 -6.14 7.80 -19.46
CA VAL A 243 -6.78 7.69 -18.15
C VAL A 243 -6.36 6.40 -17.48
N ILE A 244 -6.29 6.42 -16.16
CA ILE A 244 -5.99 5.24 -15.35
C ILE A 244 -7.20 4.89 -14.50
N ILE A 245 -7.57 3.62 -14.53
CA ILE A 245 -8.63 3.05 -13.70
C ILE A 245 -7.98 2.28 -12.57
N GLN A 246 -8.11 2.78 -11.35
CA GLN A 246 -7.65 2.13 -10.14
C GLN A 246 -8.77 1.24 -9.61
N THR A 247 -8.56 -0.06 -9.52
CA THR A 247 -9.61 -0.99 -9.09
C THR A 247 -9.58 -1.29 -7.59
N PHE A 248 -8.70 -0.65 -6.86
CA PHE A 248 -8.57 -0.77 -5.41
C PHE A 248 -8.01 0.51 -4.78
N CYS A 249 -8.33 0.75 -3.52
CA CYS A 249 -7.85 1.91 -2.77
C CYS A 249 -6.47 1.59 -2.15
N SER A 250 -5.38 1.93 -2.85
CA SER A 250 -4.01 1.70 -2.37
C SER A 250 -3.05 2.78 -2.89
N THR A 251 -1.83 2.42 -3.23
CA THR A 251 -0.77 3.34 -3.67
C THR A 251 -1.07 4.01 -5.00
N GLY A 252 -1.61 3.27 -5.97
CA GLY A 252 -1.77 3.74 -7.36
C GLY A 252 -2.60 5.02 -7.50
N HIS A 253 -3.74 5.12 -6.81
CA HIS A 253 -4.57 6.33 -6.90
C HIS A 253 -3.88 7.57 -6.29
N LEU A 254 -3.06 7.39 -5.25
CA LEU A 254 -2.28 8.50 -4.68
C LEU A 254 -1.22 8.98 -5.66
N GLU A 255 -0.55 8.06 -6.35
CA GLU A 255 0.46 8.39 -7.35
C GLU A 255 -0.14 9.12 -8.55
N THR A 256 -1.26 8.64 -9.08
CA THR A 256 -1.94 9.26 -10.22
C THR A 256 -2.48 10.64 -9.87
N LEU A 257 -3.13 10.78 -8.71
CA LEU A 257 -3.65 12.06 -8.26
C LEU A 257 -2.54 13.05 -7.87
N ALA A 258 -1.41 12.59 -7.32
CA ALA A 258 -0.27 13.45 -7.00
C ALA A 258 0.21 14.25 -8.21
N VAL A 259 0.25 13.63 -9.38
CA VAL A 259 0.66 14.27 -10.64
C VAL A 259 -0.51 14.80 -11.48
N ASN A 260 -1.72 14.79 -10.93
CA ASN A 260 -2.95 15.22 -11.60
C ASN A 260 -3.28 14.43 -12.88
N LYS A 261 -2.94 13.14 -12.92
CA LYS A 261 -3.31 12.26 -14.05
C LYS A 261 -4.80 11.95 -14.01
N PRO A 262 -5.54 12.03 -15.14
CA PRO A 262 -6.93 11.60 -15.20
C PRO A 262 -7.09 10.19 -14.64
N THR A 263 -7.91 10.06 -13.61
CA THR A 263 -8.05 8.83 -12.82
C THR A 263 -9.50 8.53 -12.55
N LEU A 264 -9.91 7.30 -12.84
CA LEU A 264 -11.15 6.71 -12.35
C LEU A 264 -10.81 5.69 -11.28
N MET A 265 -11.71 5.50 -10.34
CA MET A 265 -11.58 4.48 -9.31
C MET A 265 -12.80 3.57 -9.35
N TYR A 266 -12.56 2.27 -9.48
CA TYR A 266 -13.58 1.25 -9.35
C TYR A 266 -13.43 0.53 -8.04
N LEU A 267 -14.25 0.89 -7.07
CA LEU A 267 -14.12 0.42 -5.69
C LEU A 267 -15.34 -0.43 -5.31
N THR A 268 -15.12 -1.73 -5.16
CA THR A 268 -16.16 -2.70 -4.76
C THR A 268 -16.24 -2.89 -3.24
N HIS A 269 -15.25 -2.39 -2.50
CA HIS A 269 -15.19 -2.50 -1.05
C HIS A 269 -15.94 -1.36 -0.34
N ASP A 270 -16.20 -1.59 0.93
CA ASP A 270 -16.99 -0.68 1.76
C ASP A 270 -16.20 0.59 2.12
N LEU A 271 -16.70 1.74 1.71
CA LEU A 271 -16.13 3.04 2.06
C LEU A 271 -16.21 3.37 3.56
N ARG A 272 -16.97 2.60 4.36
CA ARG A 272 -17.04 2.76 5.82
C ARG A 272 -15.72 2.37 6.52
N LEU A 273 -14.87 1.59 5.85
CA LEU A 273 -13.52 1.24 6.33
C LEU A 273 -12.55 2.43 6.28
N LEU A 274 -12.90 3.47 5.54
CA LEU A 274 -12.09 4.68 5.46
C LEU A 274 -12.27 5.55 6.72
N GLU A 275 -11.20 6.26 7.09
CA GLU A 275 -11.26 7.35 8.06
C GLU A 275 -12.27 8.41 7.63
N ASN A 276 -12.92 9.08 8.58
CA ASN A 276 -14.01 10.01 8.29
C ASN A 276 -13.60 11.12 7.31
N LYS A 277 -12.39 11.68 7.44
CA LYS A 277 -11.87 12.70 6.52
C LYS A 277 -11.70 12.13 5.12
N SER A 278 -11.08 10.96 5.00
CA SER A 278 -10.87 10.26 3.72
C SER A 278 -12.21 9.90 3.07
N ARG A 279 -13.14 9.32 3.83
CA ARG A 279 -14.46 8.93 3.35
C ARG A 279 -15.24 10.11 2.73
N LYS A 280 -15.16 11.30 3.34
CA LYS A 280 -15.77 12.52 2.77
C LYS A 280 -15.24 12.86 1.38
N TYR A 281 -13.95 12.66 1.14
CA TYR A 281 -13.36 12.84 -0.20
C TYR A 281 -13.88 11.81 -1.19
N PHE A 282 -13.92 10.53 -0.83
CA PHE A 282 -14.37 9.46 -1.72
C PHE A 282 -15.86 9.60 -2.07
N LEU A 283 -16.70 10.05 -1.15
CA LEU A 283 -18.12 10.36 -1.44
C LEU A 283 -18.24 11.52 -2.45
N LYS A 284 -17.43 12.59 -2.32
CA LYS A 284 -17.39 13.68 -3.28
C LYS A 284 -16.83 13.23 -4.63
N PHE A 285 -15.80 12.40 -4.64
CA PHE A 285 -15.28 11.77 -5.87
C PHE A 285 -16.35 10.95 -6.59
N LYS A 286 -17.19 10.22 -5.83
CA LYS A 286 -18.33 9.48 -6.41
C LYS A 286 -19.35 10.43 -7.05
N GLN A 287 -19.72 11.52 -6.39
CA GLN A 287 -20.63 12.54 -6.93
C GLN A 287 -20.10 13.19 -8.22
N LEU A 288 -18.78 13.33 -8.36
CA LEU A 288 -18.12 13.92 -9.53
C LEU A 288 -17.76 12.89 -10.61
N GLY A 289 -18.15 11.62 -10.44
CA GLY A 289 -17.90 10.56 -11.42
C GLY A 289 -16.43 10.12 -11.51
N ILE A 290 -15.65 10.29 -10.42
CA ILE A 290 -14.28 9.76 -10.31
C ILE A 290 -14.32 8.37 -9.68
N VAL A 291 -15.17 8.15 -8.67
CA VAL A 291 -15.33 6.86 -7.99
C VAL A 291 -16.61 6.18 -8.45
N HIS A 292 -16.50 4.93 -8.81
CA HIS A 292 -17.59 4.05 -9.23
C HIS A 292 -17.64 2.81 -8.33
N THR A 293 -18.84 2.34 -8.00
CA THR A 293 -19.07 1.18 -7.14
C THR A 293 -19.80 0.03 -7.84
N ASN A 294 -20.15 0.22 -9.11
CA ASN A 294 -20.72 -0.83 -9.93
C ASN A 294 -20.18 -0.77 -11.38
N PRO A 295 -20.15 -1.90 -12.10
CA PRO A 295 -19.57 -2.01 -13.45
C PRO A 295 -20.23 -1.10 -14.47
N LYS A 296 -21.57 -1.01 -14.44
CA LYS A 296 -22.35 -0.23 -15.42
C LYS A 296 -22.05 1.26 -15.34
N SER A 297 -21.90 1.81 -14.11
CA SER A 297 -21.58 3.24 -13.96
C SER A 297 -20.17 3.57 -14.44
N LEU A 298 -19.19 2.70 -14.20
CA LEU A 298 -17.83 2.86 -14.71
C LEU A 298 -17.84 2.80 -16.26
N TYR A 299 -18.50 1.82 -16.84
CA TYR A 299 -18.60 1.66 -18.29
C TYR A 299 -19.23 2.88 -18.95
N LYS A 300 -20.38 3.38 -18.42
CA LYS A 300 -21.01 4.60 -18.93
C LYS A 300 -20.06 5.79 -18.90
N LYS A 301 -19.29 5.94 -17.81
CA LYS A 301 -18.30 7.02 -17.70
C LYS A 301 -17.18 6.86 -18.71
N LEU A 302 -16.68 5.66 -18.94
CA LEU A 302 -15.66 5.40 -19.96
C LEU A 302 -16.11 5.75 -21.37
N ILE A 303 -17.33 5.35 -21.77
CA ILE A 303 -17.90 5.72 -23.05
C ILE A 303 -17.99 7.25 -23.19
N GLN A 304 -18.43 7.94 -22.14
CA GLN A 304 -18.49 9.40 -22.16
C GLN A 304 -17.12 10.03 -22.41
N ILE A 305 -16.12 9.71 -21.59
CA ILE A 305 -14.79 10.35 -21.65
C ILE A 305 -13.92 9.83 -22.81
N ASN A 306 -14.34 8.75 -23.50
CA ASN A 306 -13.64 8.28 -24.69
C ASN A 306 -13.99 9.09 -25.94
N LYS A 307 -15.07 9.87 -25.90
CA LYS A 307 -15.39 10.84 -26.97
C LYS A 307 -14.32 11.94 -27.00
N ASN A 308 -14.13 12.55 -28.18
CA ASN A 308 -13.12 13.57 -28.38
C ASN A 308 -13.37 14.80 -27.48
N GLY A 309 -12.36 15.25 -26.76
CA GLY A 309 -12.41 16.42 -25.86
C GLY A 309 -13.16 16.20 -24.54
N GLU A 310 -13.96 15.14 -24.40
CA GLU A 310 -14.80 14.93 -23.22
C GLU A 310 -14.02 14.60 -21.95
N LEU A 311 -12.85 13.95 -22.07
CA LEU A 311 -11.99 13.69 -20.93
C LEU A 311 -11.48 14.99 -20.33
N GLU A 312 -10.94 15.86 -21.17
CA GLU A 312 -10.40 17.15 -20.81
C GLU A 312 -11.50 18.04 -20.23
N ASN A 313 -12.64 18.14 -20.91
CA ASN A 313 -13.81 18.90 -20.47
C ASN A 313 -14.30 18.46 -19.09
N TRP A 314 -14.27 17.17 -18.80
CA TRP A 314 -14.67 16.65 -17.49
C TRP A 314 -13.58 16.82 -16.43
N TRP A 315 -12.34 16.37 -16.71
CA TRP A 315 -11.27 16.31 -15.71
C TRP A 315 -10.82 17.67 -15.23
N TYR A 316 -10.71 18.64 -16.15
CA TYR A 316 -10.22 19.97 -15.82
C TYR A 316 -11.30 20.93 -15.33
N GLN A 317 -12.53 20.48 -15.08
CA GLN A 317 -13.53 21.31 -14.43
C GLN A 317 -13.05 21.84 -13.08
N LYS A 318 -13.28 23.13 -12.81
CA LYS A 318 -12.87 23.82 -11.58
C LYS A 318 -13.25 23.05 -10.30
N LYS A 319 -14.48 22.48 -10.25
CA LYS A 319 -14.96 21.70 -9.10
C LYS A 319 -14.13 20.43 -8.86
N ILE A 320 -13.73 19.72 -9.93
CA ILE A 320 -12.90 18.51 -9.85
C ILE A 320 -11.47 18.88 -9.42
N GLN A 321 -10.86 19.87 -10.08
CA GLN A 321 -9.49 20.28 -9.80
C GLN A 321 -9.34 20.85 -8.38
N ASN A 322 -10.32 21.60 -7.89
CA ASN A 322 -10.32 22.08 -6.49
C ASN A 322 -10.39 20.93 -5.48
N LEU A 323 -11.21 19.92 -5.75
CA LEU A 323 -11.29 18.74 -4.88
C LEU A 323 -9.99 17.94 -4.90
N ILE A 324 -9.41 17.69 -6.08
CA ILE A 324 -8.13 17.00 -6.24
C ILE A 324 -7.01 17.78 -5.53
N LYS A 325 -6.95 19.11 -5.69
CA LYS A 325 -5.95 19.95 -5.01
C LYS A 325 -6.01 19.79 -3.49
N LYS A 326 -7.22 19.80 -2.90
CA LYS A 326 -7.42 19.59 -1.46
C LYS A 326 -7.00 18.19 -1.04
N TYR A 327 -7.42 17.16 -1.79
CA TYR A 327 -7.06 15.78 -1.50
C TYR A 327 -5.54 15.54 -1.60
N ARG A 328 -4.89 16.11 -2.62
CA ARG A 328 -3.43 16.03 -2.77
C ARG A 328 -2.69 16.63 -1.59
N ASN A 329 -3.10 17.80 -1.12
CA ASN A 329 -2.53 18.42 0.06
C ASN A 329 -2.63 17.51 1.29
N ASP A 330 -3.76 16.84 1.45
CA ASP A 330 -4.01 16.01 2.62
C ASP A 330 -3.35 14.63 2.56
N TYR A 331 -3.13 14.04 1.35
CA TYR A 331 -2.73 12.63 1.24
C TYR A 331 -1.62 12.30 0.25
N CYS A 332 -1.34 13.15 -0.74
CA CYS A 332 -0.38 12.82 -1.81
C CYS A 332 0.27 14.05 -2.45
N ILE A 333 0.99 14.81 -1.67
CA ILE A 333 1.74 15.99 -2.15
C ILE A 333 2.75 15.54 -3.20
N PHE A 334 2.78 16.25 -4.35
CA PHE A 334 3.85 16.09 -5.32
C PHE A 334 5.05 16.95 -4.90
N ASN A 335 6.13 16.31 -4.44
CA ASN A 335 7.37 16.98 -4.08
C ASN A 335 8.37 16.91 -5.24
N LYS A 336 8.63 18.05 -5.87
CA LYS A 336 9.61 18.17 -6.97
C LYS A 336 11.05 18.02 -6.45
N ASN A 337 11.33 18.51 -5.25
CA ASN A 337 12.66 18.61 -4.66
C ASN A 337 12.96 17.50 -3.63
N LYS A 338 12.21 16.40 -3.67
CA LYS A 338 12.23 15.35 -2.64
C LYS A 338 13.61 14.84 -2.23
N PHE A 339 14.56 14.72 -3.16
CA PHE A 339 15.91 14.24 -2.84
C PHE A 339 16.72 15.27 -2.07
N SER A 340 16.66 16.55 -2.47
CA SER A 340 17.27 17.65 -1.75
C SER A 340 16.66 17.82 -0.37
N ASP A 341 15.33 17.78 -0.27
CA ASP A 341 14.61 17.92 1.00
C ASP A 341 14.90 16.74 1.93
N LEU A 342 14.98 15.51 1.40
CA LEU A 342 15.36 14.34 2.19
C LEU A 342 16.79 14.46 2.72
N SER A 343 17.73 14.90 1.87
CA SER A 343 19.12 15.15 2.28
C SER A 343 19.19 16.17 3.42
N LYS A 344 18.45 17.28 3.32
CA LYS A 344 18.37 18.30 4.41
C LYS A 344 17.82 17.69 5.70
N ILE A 345 16.73 16.91 5.64
CA ILE A 345 16.14 16.27 6.82
C ILE A 345 17.12 15.29 7.48
N ILE A 346 17.86 14.53 6.66
CA ILE A 346 18.83 13.56 7.17
C ILE A 346 20.07 14.28 7.75
N ASN A 347 20.54 15.36 7.14
CA ASN A 347 21.77 16.03 7.55
C ASN A 347 21.53 17.05 8.69
N ASN A 348 20.42 17.79 8.69
CA ASN A 348 20.17 18.92 9.58
C ASN A 348 19.20 18.60 10.73
N GLY A 349 18.66 17.40 10.80
CA GLY A 349 17.67 16.99 11.82
C GLY A 349 18.28 16.38 13.07
#